data_5b4f288c4b334bd419e69919a6a3a22c
#
_entry.id   5b4f288c4b334bd419e69919a6a3a22c
#
_cell.length_a   1.000
_cell.length_b   1.000
_cell.length_c   1.000
_cell.angle_alpha   90.00
_cell.angle_beta   90.00
_cell.angle_gamma   90.00
#
_symmetry.space_group_name_H-M   'P 1'
#
loop_
_entity.id
_entity.type
_entity.pdbx_description
1 polymer ?
#
loop_
_entity_poly.entity_id
_entity_poly.type
_entity_poly.pdbx_seq_one_letter_code
_entity_poly.pdbx_strand_id
1 'polypeptide(L)'
;MRLEPTQSYATPTLLAAYSPAGLNGISDAFHEHVRARTSHPTRPRPVLLNTWEAVYMWHDLARLRALADAAAAAGVERFVLDDGWFRGRDDDTSSLGDWYVDTTKYPDGLAPLIAHVRGLGMEFGLWVEPEMVNVDSDLYRAHPDWALGVRGHEPVLGRNQLVLDLARAEVSAYLFERLDALLTENDIAYLKWDMNRDLADAGRADGSYAGHAQTVALYALLAELRARHPHVEIESCASGGGRIDLGIAAYTQRFWASDCNDPLERQSIQRGFSYVFPPELMGAHVGGPWAHTTARSSTLPFRGGTAFFGHLGVEWNVADASPDERAQLRGVIEAHQRLRPLLHTGRVVRVDHPDTSAYVHGVVARDQGEALFSYAQLTSTATTIPLPVRLPGLAPERRYRVERLVLPGAQWDPGRRHPRWYDEGLEASGSLLGEVGVPMGIHVPEMATLVHVRALG
;
A
#
# COMPACT_ATOMS: atom_id res chain seq x y z
N MET A 1 -31.95 9.46 -5.67
CA MET A 1 -32.62 8.52 -4.72
C MET A 1 -34.04 9.02 -4.52
N ARG A 2 -35.03 8.13 -4.52
CA ARG A 2 -36.44 8.42 -4.20
C ARG A 2 -36.79 7.72 -2.90
N LEU A 3 -37.38 8.44 -1.96
CA LEU A 3 -37.91 7.87 -0.72
C LEU A 3 -39.42 7.82 -0.81
N GLU A 4 -39.99 6.65 -0.54
CA GLU A 4 -41.44 6.50 -0.41
C GLU A 4 -41.91 7.05 0.97
N PRO A 5 -43.20 7.38 1.14
CA PRO A 5 -43.71 7.76 2.45
C PRO A 5 -43.35 6.74 3.52
N THR A 6 -42.90 7.22 4.67
CA THR A 6 -42.40 6.41 5.81
C THR A 6 -41.00 5.82 5.69
N GLN A 7 -40.32 5.91 4.53
CA GLN A 7 -38.93 5.53 4.39
C GLN A 7 -37.99 6.63 4.90
N SER A 8 -36.86 6.22 5.46
CA SER A 8 -35.77 7.10 5.86
C SER A 8 -34.46 6.71 5.21
N TYR A 9 -33.60 7.67 5.02
CA TYR A 9 -32.23 7.47 4.58
C TYR A 9 -31.27 7.98 5.65
N ALA A 10 -30.37 7.10 6.10
CA ALA A 10 -29.28 7.50 6.97
C ALA A 10 -28.04 7.77 6.12
N THR A 11 -27.46 8.95 6.27
CA THR A 11 -26.17 9.26 5.63
C THR A 11 -25.05 8.42 6.24
N PRO A 12 -23.93 8.22 5.53
CA PRO A 12 -22.72 7.71 6.16
C PRO A 12 -22.31 8.57 7.35
N THR A 13 -21.67 7.95 8.34
CA THR A 13 -21.15 8.67 9.51
C THR A 13 -20.07 9.66 9.10
N LEU A 14 -20.24 10.94 9.46
CA LEU A 14 -19.21 11.95 9.34
C LEU A 14 -18.31 11.91 10.58
N LEU A 15 -17.01 11.83 10.40
CA LEU A 15 -16.02 11.95 11.46
C LEU A 15 -15.26 13.26 11.31
N ALA A 16 -15.09 13.96 12.42
CA ALA A 16 -14.34 15.20 12.48
C ALA A 16 -13.41 15.22 13.69
N ALA A 17 -12.26 15.86 13.56
CA ALA A 17 -11.29 16.04 14.63
C ALA A 17 -10.88 17.50 14.74
N TYR A 18 -10.62 17.94 15.97
CA TYR A 18 -10.01 19.22 16.29
C TYR A 18 -8.77 19.01 17.14
N SER A 19 -7.72 19.77 16.88
CA SER A 19 -6.51 19.75 17.70
C SER A 19 -5.84 21.10 17.75
N PRO A 20 -5.43 21.59 18.95
CA PRO A 20 -4.60 22.79 19.09
C PRO A 20 -3.14 22.54 18.62
N ALA A 21 -2.73 21.27 18.45
CA ALA A 21 -1.41 20.88 17.98
C ALA A 21 -1.32 20.79 16.43
N GLY A 22 -2.24 21.43 15.71
CA GLY A 22 -2.25 21.44 14.25
C GLY A 22 -2.54 20.07 13.61
N LEU A 23 -2.09 19.89 12.37
CA LEU A 23 -2.40 18.69 11.58
C LEU A 23 -1.81 17.39 12.16
N ASN A 24 -0.71 17.44 12.90
CA ASN A 24 -0.17 16.26 13.57
C ASN A 24 -1.13 15.74 14.65
N GLY A 25 -1.72 16.63 15.44
CA GLY A 25 -2.70 16.24 16.45
C GLY A 25 -4.02 15.76 15.86
N ILE A 26 -4.46 16.31 14.73
CA ILE A 26 -5.62 15.80 13.97
C ILE A 26 -5.33 14.40 13.46
N SER A 27 -4.16 14.17 12.86
CA SER A 27 -3.76 12.86 12.38
C SER A 27 -3.66 11.82 13.50
N ASP A 28 -3.11 12.20 14.65
CA ASP A 28 -3.03 11.31 15.81
C ASP A 28 -4.44 10.85 16.23
N ALA A 29 -5.42 11.77 16.28
CA ALA A 29 -6.81 11.43 16.61
C ALA A 29 -7.42 10.45 15.58
N PHE A 30 -7.21 10.66 14.28
CA PHE A 30 -7.69 9.73 13.26
C PHE A 30 -6.97 8.39 13.31
N HIS A 31 -5.64 8.37 13.50
CA HIS A 31 -4.87 7.13 13.62
C HIS A 31 -5.34 6.30 14.82
N GLU A 32 -5.57 6.91 15.99
CA GLU A 32 -6.12 6.23 17.16
C GLU A 32 -7.51 5.66 16.88
N HIS A 33 -8.37 6.45 16.24
CA HIS A 33 -9.70 5.97 15.84
C HIS A 33 -9.63 4.75 14.91
N VAL A 34 -8.73 4.76 13.93
CA VAL A 34 -8.52 3.65 13.00
C VAL A 34 -7.93 2.42 13.70
N ARG A 35 -6.92 2.63 14.57
CA ARG A 35 -6.29 1.56 15.35
C ARG A 35 -7.24 0.89 16.36
N ALA A 36 -8.24 1.63 16.86
CA ALA A 36 -9.25 1.10 17.77
C ALA A 36 -10.31 0.21 17.09
N ARG A 37 -10.33 0.13 15.75
CA ARG A 37 -11.29 -0.69 15.01
C ARG A 37 -10.95 -2.18 15.09
N THR A 38 -11.97 -3.03 15.10
CA THR A 38 -11.82 -4.49 15.06
C THR A 38 -11.22 -5.01 13.74
N SER A 39 -11.28 -4.20 12.67
CA SER A 39 -10.64 -4.51 11.39
C SER A 39 -9.14 -4.22 11.37
N HIS A 40 -8.62 -3.46 12.35
CA HIS A 40 -7.19 -3.14 12.40
C HIS A 40 -6.35 -4.41 12.63
N PRO A 41 -5.27 -4.62 11.85
CA PRO A 41 -4.43 -5.80 12.00
C PRO A 41 -3.69 -5.79 13.35
N THR A 42 -3.68 -6.95 14.01
CA THR A 42 -3.08 -7.13 15.35
C THR A 42 -1.68 -7.77 15.29
N ARG A 43 -1.28 -8.30 14.13
CA ARG A 43 0.03 -8.93 13.92
C ARG A 43 0.99 -7.99 13.20
N PRO A 44 2.31 -8.21 13.31
CA PRO A 44 3.30 -7.49 12.50
C PRO A 44 2.95 -7.60 11.01
N ARG A 45 3.06 -6.49 10.28
CA ARG A 45 2.73 -6.46 8.85
C ARG A 45 3.81 -7.18 8.05
N PRO A 46 3.49 -8.29 7.33
CA PRO A 46 4.47 -9.04 6.57
C PRO A 46 5.01 -8.21 5.41
N VAL A 47 6.32 -8.19 5.22
CA VAL A 47 6.90 -7.61 3.99
C VAL A 47 6.43 -8.45 2.81
N LEU A 48 5.77 -7.83 1.83
CA LEU A 48 5.23 -8.57 0.69
C LEU A 48 5.98 -8.26 -0.62
N LEU A 49 5.91 -9.19 -1.57
CA LEU A 49 6.20 -8.92 -2.97
C LEU A 49 4.89 -9.08 -3.75
N ASN A 50 4.54 -8.06 -4.54
CA ASN A 50 3.45 -8.12 -5.51
C ASN A 50 4.03 -8.35 -6.91
N THR A 51 3.42 -9.23 -7.71
CA THR A 51 4.03 -9.65 -8.98
C THR A 51 3.74 -8.72 -10.15
N TRP A 52 2.89 -7.69 -9.99
CA TRP A 52 2.46 -6.85 -11.11
C TRP A 52 3.63 -6.27 -11.91
N GLU A 53 4.46 -5.42 -11.33
CA GLU A 53 5.59 -4.83 -12.07
C GLU A 53 6.76 -5.82 -12.31
N ALA A 54 6.69 -7.03 -11.75
CA ALA A 54 7.69 -8.05 -12.00
C ALA A 54 7.42 -8.88 -13.25
N VAL A 55 6.15 -9.23 -13.51
CA VAL A 55 5.79 -10.15 -14.59
C VAL A 55 4.54 -9.72 -15.37
N TYR A 56 3.81 -8.71 -14.88
CA TYR A 56 2.49 -8.32 -15.42
C TYR A 56 1.58 -9.55 -15.58
N MET A 57 0.87 -9.69 -16.69
CA MET A 57 0.00 -10.85 -16.99
C MET A 57 0.76 -12.05 -17.60
N TRP A 58 2.10 -11.98 -17.70
CA TRP A 58 2.94 -13.02 -18.29
C TRP A 58 3.28 -14.09 -17.24
N HIS A 59 2.31 -14.88 -16.88
CA HIS A 59 2.43 -15.91 -15.86
C HIS A 59 3.01 -17.19 -16.46
N ASP A 60 4.29 -17.40 -16.20
CA ASP A 60 5.01 -18.66 -16.40
C ASP A 60 5.40 -19.25 -15.03
N LEU A 61 5.08 -20.53 -14.79
CA LEU A 61 5.27 -21.15 -13.48
C LEU A 61 6.73 -21.21 -13.05
N ALA A 62 7.67 -21.45 -13.99
CA ALA A 62 9.10 -21.49 -13.67
C ALA A 62 9.61 -20.10 -13.30
N ARG A 63 9.17 -19.07 -14.03
CA ARG A 63 9.50 -17.67 -13.75
C ARG A 63 8.93 -17.21 -12.40
N LEU A 64 7.68 -17.56 -12.09
CA LEU A 64 7.06 -17.22 -10.80
C LEU A 64 7.76 -17.92 -9.63
N ARG A 65 8.21 -19.19 -9.79
CA ARG A 65 9.00 -19.88 -8.78
C ARG A 65 10.36 -19.22 -8.56
N ALA A 66 11.07 -18.88 -9.64
CA ALA A 66 12.35 -18.18 -9.54
C ALA A 66 12.21 -16.81 -8.86
N LEU A 67 11.11 -16.09 -9.13
CA LEU A 67 10.80 -14.84 -8.46
C LEU A 67 10.52 -15.06 -6.96
N ALA A 68 9.78 -16.12 -6.61
CA ALA A 68 9.51 -16.48 -5.21
C ALA A 68 10.79 -16.86 -4.46
N ASP A 69 11.71 -17.63 -5.09
CA ASP A 69 13.01 -17.98 -4.53
C ASP A 69 13.84 -16.73 -4.22
N ALA A 70 13.91 -15.80 -5.18
CA ALA A 70 14.64 -14.54 -5.03
C ALA A 70 14.01 -13.62 -3.97
N ALA A 71 12.68 -13.58 -3.90
CA ALA A 71 11.93 -12.82 -2.90
C ALA A 71 12.19 -13.35 -1.48
N ALA A 72 12.10 -14.67 -1.28
CA ALA A 72 12.40 -15.30 0.00
C ALA A 72 13.84 -15.06 0.44
N ALA A 73 14.81 -15.17 -0.49
CA ALA A 73 16.22 -14.87 -0.21
C ALA A 73 16.45 -13.40 0.19
N ALA A 74 15.62 -12.47 -0.27
CA ALA A 74 15.65 -11.07 0.13
C ALA A 74 14.95 -10.79 1.48
N GLY A 75 14.23 -11.76 2.06
CA GLY A 75 13.54 -11.61 3.33
C GLY A 75 12.06 -11.21 3.21
N VAL A 76 11.46 -11.38 2.04
CA VAL A 76 10.01 -11.22 1.82
C VAL A 76 9.25 -12.28 2.61
N GLU A 77 8.13 -11.90 3.22
CA GLU A 77 7.31 -12.74 4.10
C GLU A 77 5.97 -13.15 3.45
N ARG A 78 5.57 -12.50 2.34
CA ARG A 78 4.34 -12.78 1.60
C ARG A 78 4.56 -12.57 0.10
N PHE A 79 4.09 -13.50 -0.71
CA PHE A 79 4.12 -13.44 -2.18
C PHE A 79 2.70 -13.29 -2.71
N VAL A 80 2.41 -12.21 -3.43
CA VAL A 80 1.08 -11.89 -3.97
C VAL A 80 1.10 -12.05 -5.47
N LEU A 81 0.35 -13.04 -5.98
CA LEU A 81 0.11 -13.24 -7.41
C LEU A 81 -0.94 -12.23 -7.89
N ASP A 82 -0.52 -11.31 -8.76
CA ASP A 82 -1.36 -10.25 -9.31
C ASP A 82 -2.20 -10.72 -10.51
N ASP A 83 -2.82 -9.80 -11.25
CA ASP A 83 -3.69 -10.04 -12.41
C ASP A 83 -3.02 -10.95 -13.47
N GLY A 84 -3.81 -11.81 -14.12
CA GLY A 84 -3.36 -12.71 -15.19
C GLY A 84 -3.43 -14.21 -14.86
N TRP A 85 -3.90 -14.61 -13.66
CA TRP A 85 -3.92 -16.01 -13.22
C TRP A 85 -5.17 -16.79 -13.69
N PHE A 86 -6.25 -16.12 -14.04
CA PHE A 86 -7.51 -16.77 -14.39
C PHE A 86 -7.67 -16.94 -15.89
N ARG A 87 -8.60 -17.82 -16.26
CA ARG A 87 -8.78 -18.34 -17.62
C ARG A 87 -8.98 -17.25 -18.66
N GLY A 88 -8.13 -17.24 -19.69
CA GLY A 88 -8.22 -16.31 -20.83
C GLY A 88 -7.78 -14.89 -20.51
N ARG A 89 -7.17 -14.66 -19.35
CA ARG A 89 -6.66 -13.35 -18.92
C ARG A 89 -5.22 -13.14 -19.39
N ASP A 90 -5.02 -12.86 -20.66
CA ASP A 90 -3.70 -12.59 -21.25
C ASP A 90 -3.42 -11.09 -21.42
N ASP A 91 -4.48 -10.28 -21.41
CA ASP A 91 -4.46 -8.82 -21.40
C ASP A 91 -5.69 -8.26 -20.66
N ASP A 92 -5.86 -6.94 -20.64
CA ASP A 92 -6.94 -6.26 -19.91
C ASP A 92 -8.28 -6.17 -20.69
N THR A 93 -8.37 -6.78 -21.88
CA THR A 93 -9.57 -6.71 -22.73
C THR A 93 -10.59 -7.81 -22.47
N SER A 94 -10.18 -8.88 -21.76
CA SER A 94 -11.00 -10.09 -21.60
C SER A 94 -11.02 -10.65 -20.19
N SER A 95 -12.01 -11.53 -19.96
CA SER A 95 -12.10 -12.51 -18.87
C SER A 95 -12.36 -11.99 -17.45
N LEU A 96 -12.43 -10.68 -17.18
CA LEU A 96 -12.94 -10.22 -15.88
C LEU A 96 -14.37 -10.73 -15.67
N GLY A 97 -14.60 -11.36 -14.52
CA GLY A 97 -15.83 -12.07 -14.18
C GLY A 97 -15.69 -13.60 -14.16
N ASP A 98 -14.72 -14.13 -14.90
CA ASP A 98 -14.48 -15.57 -15.03
C ASP A 98 -13.41 -16.05 -14.03
N TRP A 99 -13.77 -16.07 -12.75
CA TRP A 99 -12.84 -16.36 -11.64
C TRP A 99 -12.51 -17.86 -11.53
N TYR A 100 -11.94 -18.42 -12.59
CA TYR A 100 -11.46 -19.81 -12.69
C TYR A 100 -9.99 -19.81 -13.04
N VAL A 101 -9.19 -20.66 -12.37
CA VAL A 101 -7.77 -20.79 -12.65
C VAL A 101 -7.54 -21.17 -14.11
N ASP A 102 -6.61 -20.51 -14.78
CA ASP A 102 -6.20 -20.84 -16.13
C ASP A 102 -5.38 -22.14 -16.16
N THR A 103 -5.98 -23.21 -16.65
CA THR A 103 -5.31 -24.52 -16.75
C THR A 103 -4.23 -24.59 -17.82
N THR A 104 -4.16 -23.60 -18.72
CA THR A 104 -3.05 -23.47 -19.69
C THR A 104 -1.79 -22.97 -19.00
N LYS A 105 -1.94 -21.95 -18.14
CA LYS A 105 -0.84 -21.37 -17.33
C LYS A 105 -0.51 -22.24 -16.11
N TYR A 106 -1.53 -22.85 -15.52
CA TYR A 106 -1.47 -23.66 -14.30
C TYR A 106 -2.15 -25.01 -14.50
N PRO A 107 -1.50 -25.97 -15.18
CA PRO A 107 -2.13 -27.27 -15.53
C PRO A 107 -2.65 -28.05 -14.32
N ASP A 108 -1.98 -27.91 -13.17
CA ASP A 108 -2.35 -28.56 -11.91
C ASP A 108 -2.98 -27.56 -10.91
N GLY A 109 -3.57 -26.48 -11.40
CA GLY A 109 -4.11 -25.40 -10.57
C GLY A 109 -3.03 -24.56 -9.90
N LEU A 110 -3.43 -23.71 -8.92
CA LEU A 110 -2.50 -22.85 -8.15
C LEU A 110 -1.71 -23.62 -7.09
N ALA A 111 -2.15 -24.80 -6.68
CA ALA A 111 -1.57 -25.57 -5.60
C ALA A 111 -0.04 -25.80 -5.72
N PRO A 112 0.55 -26.09 -6.89
CA PRO A 112 2.00 -26.25 -7.02
C PRO A 112 2.81 -24.97 -6.77
N LEU A 113 2.27 -23.79 -7.14
CA LEU A 113 2.91 -22.50 -6.85
C LEU A 113 2.75 -22.14 -5.38
N ILE A 114 1.55 -22.32 -4.81
CA ILE A 114 1.28 -22.08 -3.40
C ILE A 114 2.17 -22.96 -2.52
N ALA A 115 2.29 -24.25 -2.83
CA ALA A 115 3.16 -25.16 -2.10
C ALA A 115 4.64 -24.74 -2.15
N HIS A 116 5.12 -24.26 -3.31
CA HIS A 116 6.46 -23.72 -3.46
C HIS A 116 6.69 -22.50 -2.57
N VAL A 117 5.80 -21.50 -2.65
CA VAL A 117 5.85 -20.26 -1.86
C VAL A 117 5.80 -20.56 -0.35
N ARG A 118 4.89 -21.46 0.07
CA ARG A 118 4.76 -21.90 1.48
C ARG A 118 5.99 -22.67 1.94
N GLY A 119 6.58 -23.51 1.07
CA GLY A 119 7.84 -24.22 1.33
C GLY A 119 9.02 -23.28 1.57
N LEU A 120 8.99 -22.07 1.05
CA LEU A 120 9.97 -21.00 1.30
C LEU A 120 9.68 -20.21 2.59
N GLY A 121 8.61 -20.53 3.32
CA GLY A 121 8.22 -19.85 4.55
C GLY A 121 7.40 -18.56 4.35
N MET A 122 6.96 -18.28 3.13
CA MET A 122 6.12 -17.10 2.83
C MET A 122 4.63 -17.46 2.85
N GLU A 123 3.79 -16.46 3.14
CA GLU A 123 2.36 -16.53 2.88
C GLU A 123 2.07 -16.30 1.39
N PHE A 124 0.97 -16.88 0.89
CA PHE A 124 0.50 -16.65 -0.48
C PHE A 124 -0.70 -15.70 -0.49
N GLY A 125 -0.72 -14.76 -1.43
CA GLY A 125 -1.80 -13.85 -1.70
C GLY A 125 -2.23 -13.89 -3.16
N LEU A 126 -3.46 -13.42 -3.44
CA LEU A 126 -4.04 -13.42 -4.78
C LEU A 126 -4.73 -12.09 -5.06
N TRP A 127 -4.60 -11.59 -6.29
CA TRP A 127 -5.34 -10.42 -6.80
C TRP A 127 -6.70 -10.85 -7.33
N VAL A 128 -7.71 -10.02 -7.08
CA VAL A 128 -9.05 -10.13 -7.65
C VAL A 128 -9.64 -8.75 -7.94
N GLU A 129 -10.49 -8.65 -8.97
CA GLU A 129 -11.27 -7.44 -9.31
C GLU A 129 -12.76 -7.81 -9.53
N PRO A 130 -13.45 -8.27 -8.48
CA PRO A 130 -14.73 -8.96 -8.66
C PRO A 130 -15.93 -8.03 -8.92
N GLU A 131 -15.77 -6.73 -8.75
CA GLU A 131 -16.82 -5.74 -9.04
C GLU A 131 -16.97 -5.44 -10.54
N MET A 132 -16.01 -5.90 -11.35
CA MET A 132 -15.90 -5.56 -12.78
C MET A 132 -16.12 -6.78 -13.66
N VAL A 133 -16.49 -6.52 -14.91
CA VAL A 133 -16.68 -7.55 -15.94
C VAL A 133 -16.21 -7.02 -17.28
N ASN A 134 -15.49 -7.85 -18.06
CA ASN A 134 -15.23 -7.54 -19.47
C ASN A 134 -16.42 -7.99 -20.34
N VAL A 135 -16.68 -7.26 -21.40
CA VAL A 135 -17.67 -7.69 -22.43
C VAL A 135 -17.25 -9.02 -23.05
N ASP A 136 -15.94 -9.22 -23.21
CA ASP A 136 -15.36 -10.50 -23.62
C ASP A 136 -15.05 -11.37 -22.40
N SER A 137 -16.10 -11.87 -21.76
CA SER A 137 -16.05 -12.89 -20.71
C SER A 137 -17.20 -13.87 -20.85
N ASP A 138 -17.05 -15.07 -20.30
CA ASP A 138 -18.14 -16.05 -20.27
C ASP A 138 -19.29 -15.56 -19.40
N LEU A 139 -18.97 -14.89 -18.30
CA LEU A 139 -19.96 -14.29 -17.40
C LEU A 139 -20.84 -13.27 -18.14
N TYR A 140 -20.25 -12.33 -18.86
CA TYR A 140 -21.01 -11.30 -19.57
C TYR A 140 -21.84 -11.90 -20.72
N ARG A 141 -21.29 -12.87 -21.45
CA ARG A 141 -22.04 -13.59 -22.49
C ARG A 141 -23.27 -14.32 -21.94
N ALA A 142 -23.17 -14.87 -20.74
CA ALA A 142 -24.27 -15.56 -20.08
C ALA A 142 -25.28 -14.58 -19.44
N HIS A 143 -24.80 -13.47 -18.89
CA HIS A 143 -25.59 -12.53 -18.09
C HIS A 143 -25.25 -11.06 -18.41
N PRO A 144 -25.50 -10.58 -19.62
CA PRO A 144 -25.21 -9.19 -19.99
C PRO A 144 -26.05 -8.18 -19.17
N ASP A 145 -27.18 -8.61 -18.63
CA ASP A 145 -28.07 -7.81 -17.78
C ASP A 145 -27.56 -7.65 -16.33
N TRP A 146 -26.47 -8.32 -15.98
CA TRP A 146 -25.84 -8.15 -14.65
C TRP A 146 -24.96 -6.91 -14.56
N ALA A 147 -24.55 -6.34 -15.69
CA ALA A 147 -23.80 -5.09 -15.69
C ALA A 147 -24.74 -3.88 -15.48
N LEU A 148 -24.25 -2.89 -14.75
CA LEU A 148 -24.91 -1.59 -14.65
C LEU A 148 -24.93 -0.91 -16.02
N GLY A 149 -26.05 -0.25 -16.33
CA GLY A 149 -26.22 0.48 -17.56
C GLY A 149 -27.57 1.18 -17.63
N VAL A 150 -27.61 2.33 -18.27
CA VAL A 150 -28.82 3.11 -18.47
C VAL A 150 -29.55 2.64 -19.70
N ARG A 151 -30.84 2.34 -19.56
CA ARG A 151 -31.65 1.87 -20.69
C ARG A 151 -31.62 2.84 -21.88
N GLY A 152 -31.30 2.32 -23.05
CA GLY A 152 -31.24 3.10 -24.29
C GLY A 152 -29.94 3.85 -24.51
N HIS A 153 -28.94 3.63 -23.66
CA HIS A 153 -27.58 4.10 -23.84
C HIS A 153 -26.65 2.92 -24.09
N GLU A 154 -25.66 3.10 -24.98
CA GLU A 154 -24.58 2.14 -25.12
C GLU A 154 -23.72 2.12 -23.87
N PRO A 155 -23.29 0.95 -23.39
CA PRO A 155 -22.42 0.86 -22.23
C PRO A 155 -21.11 1.64 -22.44
N VAL A 156 -20.76 2.49 -21.47
CA VAL A 156 -19.49 3.21 -21.48
C VAL A 156 -18.40 2.33 -20.88
N LEU A 157 -17.45 1.89 -21.70
CA LEU A 157 -16.31 1.11 -21.23
C LEU A 157 -15.25 2.03 -20.57
N GLY A 158 -14.72 1.60 -19.45
CA GLY A 158 -13.50 2.15 -18.82
C GLY A 158 -12.50 1.02 -18.62
N ARG A 159 -11.28 1.12 -19.16
CA ARG A 159 -10.29 0.04 -19.18
C ARG A 159 -10.87 -1.29 -19.73
N ASN A 160 -11.68 -1.22 -20.79
CA ASN A 160 -12.39 -2.37 -21.38
C ASN A 160 -13.38 -3.07 -20.44
N GLN A 161 -13.79 -2.42 -19.35
CA GLN A 161 -14.60 -3.00 -18.28
C GLN A 161 -15.96 -2.33 -18.16
N LEU A 162 -16.93 -3.09 -17.65
CA LEU A 162 -18.21 -2.65 -17.11
C LEU A 162 -18.27 -2.99 -15.61
N VAL A 163 -19.23 -2.39 -14.91
CA VAL A 163 -19.45 -2.63 -13.47
C VAL A 163 -20.62 -3.59 -13.30
N LEU A 164 -20.43 -4.66 -12.51
CA LEU A 164 -21.50 -5.57 -12.12
C LEU A 164 -22.43 -4.90 -11.08
N ASP A 165 -23.75 -5.11 -11.19
CA ASP A 165 -24.73 -4.64 -10.21
C ASP A 165 -24.72 -5.56 -8.97
N LEU A 166 -23.83 -5.30 -8.02
CA LEU A 166 -23.70 -6.08 -6.79
C LEU A 166 -24.98 -6.08 -5.93
N ALA A 167 -25.88 -5.12 -6.12
CA ALA A 167 -27.14 -5.09 -5.36
C ALA A 167 -28.16 -6.13 -5.86
N ARG A 168 -27.88 -6.80 -6.99
CA ARG A 168 -28.62 -7.99 -7.41
C ARG A 168 -28.14 -9.18 -6.60
N ALA A 169 -29.07 -9.90 -5.97
CA ALA A 169 -28.75 -11.04 -5.11
C ALA A 169 -27.98 -12.14 -5.84
N GLU A 170 -28.35 -12.40 -7.09
CA GLU A 170 -27.71 -13.40 -7.96
C GLU A 170 -26.26 -13.05 -8.31
N VAL A 171 -25.94 -11.76 -8.47
CA VAL A 171 -24.58 -11.29 -8.75
C VAL A 171 -23.70 -11.45 -7.51
N SER A 172 -24.16 -10.96 -6.37
CA SER A 172 -23.42 -11.11 -5.10
C SER A 172 -23.23 -12.58 -4.73
N ALA A 173 -24.26 -13.43 -4.94
CA ALA A 173 -24.16 -14.87 -4.67
C ALA A 173 -23.12 -15.55 -5.56
N TYR A 174 -23.10 -15.24 -6.87
CA TYR A 174 -22.10 -15.76 -7.79
C TYR A 174 -20.68 -15.38 -7.37
N LEU A 175 -20.45 -14.10 -7.08
CA LEU A 175 -19.13 -13.62 -6.66
C LEU A 175 -18.67 -14.24 -5.33
N PHE A 176 -19.59 -14.33 -4.37
CA PHE A 176 -19.30 -15.01 -3.11
C PHE A 176 -18.91 -16.47 -3.33
N GLU A 177 -19.69 -17.23 -4.12
CA GLU A 177 -19.40 -18.63 -4.42
C GLU A 177 -18.03 -18.81 -5.07
N ARG A 178 -17.68 -17.96 -6.04
CA ARG A 178 -16.38 -18.05 -6.73
C ARG A 178 -15.21 -17.74 -5.81
N LEU A 179 -15.31 -16.69 -5.01
CA LEU A 179 -14.26 -16.29 -4.07
C LEU A 179 -14.16 -17.28 -2.88
N ASP A 180 -15.28 -17.76 -2.36
CA ASP A 180 -15.32 -18.79 -1.31
C ASP A 180 -14.64 -20.08 -1.78
N ALA A 181 -14.91 -20.52 -3.03
CA ALA A 181 -14.27 -21.69 -3.61
C ALA A 181 -12.75 -21.50 -3.72
N LEU A 182 -12.28 -20.36 -4.26
CA LEU A 182 -10.85 -20.04 -4.36
C LEU A 182 -10.16 -20.10 -2.99
N LEU A 183 -10.76 -19.51 -1.97
CA LEU A 183 -10.20 -19.42 -0.62
C LEU A 183 -10.32 -20.74 0.16
N THR A 184 -11.29 -21.59 -0.15
CA THR A 184 -11.47 -22.90 0.46
C THR A 184 -10.55 -23.96 -0.12
N GLU A 185 -10.36 -23.90 -1.46
CA GLU A 185 -9.55 -24.87 -2.19
C GLU A 185 -8.06 -24.60 -2.15
N ASN A 186 -7.66 -23.37 -1.80
CA ASN A 186 -6.28 -22.92 -1.84
C ASN A 186 -5.86 -22.24 -0.53
N ASP A 187 -4.61 -22.48 -0.08
CA ASP A 187 -4.03 -21.82 1.12
C ASP A 187 -3.64 -20.37 0.80
N ILE A 188 -4.67 -19.51 0.68
CA ILE A 188 -4.54 -18.07 0.41
C ILE A 188 -4.74 -17.30 1.71
N ALA A 189 -3.75 -16.52 2.11
CA ALA A 189 -3.76 -15.71 3.33
C ALA A 189 -4.09 -14.22 3.08
N TYR A 190 -4.20 -13.82 1.81
CA TYR A 190 -4.34 -12.42 1.45
C TYR A 190 -5.02 -12.25 0.09
N LEU A 191 -5.95 -11.28 0.02
CA LEU A 191 -6.54 -10.82 -1.23
C LEU A 191 -6.16 -9.35 -1.50
N LYS A 192 -5.63 -9.07 -2.68
CA LYS A 192 -5.59 -7.72 -3.23
C LYS A 192 -6.88 -7.51 -4.02
N TRP A 193 -7.82 -6.78 -3.41
CA TRP A 193 -9.13 -6.49 -3.98
C TRP A 193 -9.08 -5.17 -4.75
N ASP A 194 -9.15 -5.26 -6.05
CA ASP A 194 -9.04 -4.11 -6.94
C ASP A 194 -10.39 -3.65 -7.49
N MET A 195 -10.42 -2.41 -8.03
CA MET A 195 -11.52 -1.79 -8.73
C MET A 195 -10.94 -0.77 -9.70
N ASN A 196 -10.77 -1.14 -10.97
CA ASN A 196 -10.04 -0.32 -11.94
C ASN A 196 -10.95 0.54 -12.82
N ARG A 197 -12.21 0.66 -12.45
CA ARG A 197 -13.16 1.50 -13.14
C ARG A 197 -14.13 2.17 -12.15
N ASP A 198 -14.43 3.43 -12.40
CA ASP A 198 -15.44 4.19 -11.66
C ASP A 198 -16.89 3.85 -12.11
N LEU A 199 -17.86 4.27 -11.32
CA LEU A 199 -19.29 4.11 -11.58
C LEU A 199 -19.80 5.21 -12.53
N ALA A 200 -19.26 5.31 -13.75
CA ALA A 200 -19.69 6.32 -14.72
C ALA A 200 -21.17 6.17 -15.08
N ASP A 201 -21.63 4.92 -15.28
CA ASP A 201 -23.03 4.57 -15.60
C ASP A 201 -23.69 3.85 -14.41
N ALA A 202 -23.91 4.56 -13.30
CA ALA A 202 -24.50 3.98 -12.09
C ALA A 202 -26.04 3.86 -12.17
N GLY A 203 -26.59 3.58 -13.35
CA GLY A 203 -28.02 3.39 -13.58
C GLY A 203 -28.39 1.94 -13.82
N ARG A 204 -29.71 1.65 -13.75
CA ARG A 204 -30.30 0.36 -14.11
C ARG A 204 -31.30 0.54 -15.23
N ALA A 205 -31.66 -0.58 -15.87
CA ALA A 205 -32.64 -0.59 -16.97
C ALA A 205 -34.03 -0.05 -16.58
N ASP A 206 -34.40 -0.09 -15.30
CA ASP A 206 -35.64 0.47 -14.74
C ASP A 206 -35.55 1.98 -14.45
N GLY A 207 -34.40 2.60 -14.70
CA GLY A 207 -34.15 4.03 -14.44
C GLY A 207 -33.74 4.36 -12.99
N SER A 208 -33.58 3.36 -12.13
CA SER A 208 -33.10 3.59 -10.75
C SER A 208 -31.58 3.83 -10.72
N TYR A 209 -31.13 4.59 -9.70
CA TYR A 209 -29.71 4.83 -9.47
C TYR A 209 -29.11 3.79 -8.50
N ALA A 210 -27.99 3.18 -8.90
CA ALA A 210 -27.40 2.06 -8.21
C ALA A 210 -26.32 2.42 -7.19
N GLY A 211 -25.67 3.59 -7.26
CA GLY A 211 -24.41 3.88 -6.56
C GLY A 211 -24.40 3.59 -5.06
N HIS A 212 -25.44 4.00 -4.31
CA HIS A 212 -25.54 3.69 -2.89
C HIS A 212 -25.75 2.20 -2.64
N ALA A 213 -26.64 1.55 -3.40
CA ALA A 213 -26.94 0.13 -3.25
C ALA A 213 -25.72 -0.72 -3.59
N GLN A 214 -24.94 -0.31 -4.60
CA GLN A 214 -23.66 -0.94 -4.97
C GLN A 214 -22.67 -0.96 -3.81
N THR A 215 -22.44 0.19 -3.17
CA THR A 215 -21.51 0.28 -2.03
C THR A 215 -21.97 -0.56 -0.83
N VAL A 216 -23.28 -0.55 -0.53
CA VAL A 216 -23.84 -1.36 0.56
C VAL A 216 -23.68 -2.86 0.26
N ALA A 217 -23.93 -3.27 -0.98
CA ALA A 217 -23.78 -4.67 -1.40
C ALA A 217 -22.30 -5.11 -1.35
N LEU A 218 -21.38 -4.26 -1.78
CA LEU A 218 -19.93 -4.53 -1.63
C LEU A 218 -19.54 -4.76 -0.16
N TYR A 219 -20.01 -3.90 0.74
CA TYR A 219 -19.70 -4.06 2.16
C TYR A 219 -20.29 -5.36 2.75
N ALA A 220 -21.48 -5.74 2.30
CA ALA A 220 -22.11 -7.01 2.70
C ALA A 220 -21.30 -8.21 2.21
N LEU A 221 -20.87 -8.21 0.93
CA LEU A 221 -20.03 -9.26 0.35
C LEU A 221 -18.69 -9.38 1.07
N LEU A 222 -18.02 -8.27 1.35
CA LEU A 222 -16.76 -8.27 2.11
C LEU A 222 -16.96 -8.77 3.55
N ALA A 223 -18.05 -8.37 4.22
CA ALA A 223 -18.36 -8.85 5.56
C ALA A 223 -18.58 -10.37 5.61
N GLU A 224 -19.30 -10.90 4.61
CA GLU A 224 -19.59 -12.33 4.50
C GLU A 224 -18.31 -13.14 4.23
N LEU A 225 -17.47 -12.70 3.29
CA LEU A 225 -16.16 -13.34 3.02
C LEU A 225 -15.25 -13.33 4.25
N ARG A 226 -15.18 -12.20 4.97
CA ARG A 226 -14.38 -12.11 6.20
C ARG A 226 -14.92 -13.01 7.33
N ALA A 227 -16.23 -13.17 7.44
CA ALA A 227 -16.83 -14.08 8.42
C ALA A 227 -16.50 -15.54 8.07
N ARG A 228 -16.50 -15.89 6.80
CA ARG A 228 -16.20 -17.22 6.28
C ARG A 228 -14.71 -17.55 6.32
N HIS A 229 -13.85 -16.55 6.01
CA HIS A 229 -12.38 -16.67 5.92
C HIS A 229 -11.68 -15.64 6.82
N PRO A 230 -11.81 -15.73 8.17
CA PRO A 230 -11.31 -14.71 9.09
C PRO A 230 -9.78 -14.59 9.13
N HIS A 231 -9.06 -15.56 8.58
CA HIS A 231 -7.61 -15.56 8.48
C HIS A 231 -7.08 -14.80 7.24
N VAL A 232 -7.95 -14.50 6.27
CA VAL A 232 -7.58 -13.81 5.04
C VAL A 232 -7.59 -12.31 5.27
N GLU A 233 -6.46 -11.66 5.03
CA GLU A 233 -6.37 -10.20 4.99
C GLU A 233 -6.80 -9.68 3.62
N ILE A 234 -7.49 -8.53 3.59
CA ILE A 234 -7.92 -7.89 2.35
C ILE A 234 -7.25 -6.52 2.21
N GLU A 235 -6.60 -6.28 1.08
CA GLU A 235 -6.13 -4.97 0.65
C GLU A 235 -7.19 -4.32 -0.24
N SER A 236 -7.52 -3.06 0.02
CA SER A 236 -8.32 -2.23 -0.89
C SER A 236 -7.40 -1.55 -1.89
N CYS A 237 -7.58 -1.88 -3.16
CA CYS A 237 -7.05 -1.17 -4.31
C CYS A 237 -8.24 -0.62 -5.14
N ALA A 238 -8.06 0.51 -5.80
CA ALA A 238 -9.01 1.05 -6.77
C ALA A 238 -8.24 1.94 -7.74
N SER A 239 -7.62 1.34 -8.77
CA SER A 239 -6.60 1.99 -9.61
C SER A 239 -5.59 2.73 -8.72
N GLY A 240 -5.04 2.03 -7.75
CA GLY A 240 -4.32 2.63 -6.64
C GLY A 240 -5.25 3.16 -5.55
N GLY A 241 -5.17 4.46 -5.25
CA GLY A 241 -5.80 5.11 -4.10
C GLY A 241 -7.23 5.61 -4.29
N GLY A 242 -7.96 5.20 -5.32
CA GLY A 242 -9.29 5.74 -5.64
C GLY A 242 -10.39 5.46 -4.60
N ARG A 243 -10.15 4.53 -3.65
CA ARG A 243 -11.09 4.14 -2.60
C ARG A 243 -10.39 4.03 -1.24
N ILE A 244 -9.82 5.15 -0.76
CA ILE A 244 -9.22 5.22 0.58
C ILE A 244 -10.16 6.00 1.48
N ASP A 245 -11.05 5.29 2.18
CA ASP A 245 -12.01 5.89 3.09
C ASP A 245 -12.26 5.03 4.34
N LEU A 246 -12.92 5.62 5.34
CA LEU A 246 -13.19 4.96 6.61
C LEU A 246 -14.32 3.91 6.51
N GLY A 247 -15.10 3.89 5.44
CA GLY A 247 -16.12 2.88 5.18
C GLY A 247 -15.48 1.56 4.78
N ILE A 248 -14.69 1.56 3.71
CA ILE A 248 -13.97 0.35 3.27
C ILE A 248 -12.95 -0.14 4.31
N ALA A 249 -12.36 0.75 5.12
CA ALA A 249 -11.47 0.41 6.22
C ALA A 249 -12.12 -0.46 7.32
N ALA A 250 -13.45 -0.57 7.35
CA ALA A 250 -14.13 -1.50 8.24
C ALA A 250 -13.98 -2.97 7.79
N TYR A 251 -13.63 -3.18 6.53
CA TYR A 251 -13.57 -4.50 5.90
C TYR A 251 -12.18 -4.89 5.41
N THR A 252 -11.25 -3.94 5.34
CA THR A 252 -9.91 -4.14 4.78
C THR A 252 -8.82 -3.79 5.79
N GLN A 253 -7.65 -4.42 5.66
CA GLN A 253 -6.50 -4.29 6.57
C GLN A 253 -5.32 -3.53 5.94
N ARG A 254 -5.44 -3.16 4.67
CA ARG A 254 -4.39 -2.48 3.92
C ARG A 254 -5.01 -1.66 2.78
N PHE A 255 -4.33 -0.60 2.42
CA PHE A 255 -4.64 0.21 1.24
C PHE A 255 -3.46 0.25 0.27
N TRP A 256 -3.74 0.05 -1.00
CA TRP A 256 -2.81 0.41 -2.04
C TRP A 256 -2.97 1.91 -2.34
N ALA A 257 -1.98 2.72 -1.92
CA ALA A 257 -2.14 4.17 -1.92
C ALA A 257 -2.06 4.80 -3.32
N SER A 258 -1.36 4.16 -4.26
CA SER A 258 -1.22 4.59 -5.64
C SER A 258 -0.49 3.52 -6.46
N ASP A 259 -0.83 3.37 -7.74
CA ASP A 259 -0.08 2.54 -8.70
C ASP A 259 1.27 3.18 -9.09
N CYS A 260 1.49 4.43 -8.74
CA CYS A 260 2.79 5.07 -8.95
C CYS A 260 3.77 4.64 -7.86
N ASN A 261 4.81 3.86 -8.22
CA ASN A 261 5.90 3.45 -7.35
C ASN A 261 7.17 4.33 -7.49
N ASP A 262 7.10 5.42 -8.26
CA ASP A 262 8.16 6.42 -8.29
C ASP A 262 8.40 7.00 -6.88
N PRO A 263 9.59 6.84 -6.30
CA PRO A 263 9.83 7.23 -4.91
C PRO A 263 9.71 8.75 -4.69
N LEU A 264 9.91 9.59 -5.72
CA LEU A 264 9.73 11.03 -5.60
C LEU A 264 8.25 11.39 -5.48
N GLU A 265 7.40 10.81 -6.34
CA GLU A 265 5.95 11.01 -6.27
C GLU A 265 5.37 10.43 -4.98
N ARG A 266 5.89 9.29 -4.55
CA ARG A 266 5.49 8.64 -3.29
C ARG A 266 5.75 9.50 -2.04
N GLN A 267 6.69 10.44 -2.07
CA GLN A 267 6.88 11.37 -0.93
C GLN A 267 5.60 12.17 -0.65
N SER A 268 4.94 12.69 -1.69
CA SER A 268 3.69 13.45 -1.54
C SER A 268 2.48 12.54 -1.31
N ILE A 269 2.38 11.42 -2.01
CA ILE A 269 1.29 10.44 -1.89
C ILE A 269 1.23 9.88 -0.45
N GLN A 270 2.35 9.43 0.09
CA GLN A 270 2.45 8.86 1.43
C GLN A 270 2.22 9.92 2.52
N ARG A 271 2.69 11.17 2.29
CA ARG A 271 2.39 12.30 3.17
C ARG A 271 0.89 12.56 3.22
N GLY A 272 0.21 12.59 2.06
CA GLY A 272 -1.24 12.76 1.96
C GLY A 272 -2.02 11.67 2.69
N PHE A 273 -1.67 10.39 2.46
CA PHE A 273 -2.27 9.25 3.14
C PHE A 273 -2.17 9.36 4.67
N SER A 274 -0.99 9.74 5.16
CA SER A 274 -0.69 9.81 6.60
C SER A 274 -1.47 10.89 7.37
N TYR A 275 -2.27 11.73 6.71
CA TYR A 275 -3.14 12.67 7.43
C TYR A 275 -4.32 11.97 8.11
N VAL A 276 -4.82 10.88 7.54
CA VAL A 276 -6.01 10.18 8.04
C VAL A 276 -5.70 8.76 8.49
N PHE A 277 -4.82 8.04 7.78
CA PHE A 277 -4.55 6.63 8.03
C PHE A 277 -3.14 6.41 8.55
N PRO A 278 -2.97 5.49 9.52
CA PRO A 278 -1.66 5.18 10.06
C PRO A 278 -0.81 4.37 9.07
N PRO A 279 0.54 4.46 9.17
CA PRO A 279 1.47 3.90 8.18
C PRO A 279 1.34 2.39 7.96
N GLU A 280 0.98 1.63 8.97
CA GLU A 280 0.82 0.18 8.93
C GLU A 280 -0.30 -0.30 8.00
N LEU A 281 -1.21 0.60 7.60
CA LEU A 281 -2.25 0.32 6.61
C LEU A 281 -1.87 0.78 5.19
N MET A 282 -0.77 1.52 5.03
CA MET A 282 -0.35 2.08 3.76
C MET A 282 0.59 1.14 3.02
N GLY A 283 0.17 0.59 1.89
CA GLY A 283 1.06 -0.09 0.97
C GLY A 283 2.15 0.83 0.43
N ALA A 284 3.41 0.51 0.73
CA ALA A 284 4.57 1.27 0.28
C ALA A 284 5.61 0.30 -0.27
N HIS A 285 5.81 0.29 -1.58
CA HIS A 285 6.65 -0.69 -2.25
C HIS A 285 7.96 -0.09 -2.74
N VAL A 286 9.01 -0.91 -2.63
CA VAL A 286 10.28 -0.69 -3.33
C VAL A 286 10.07 -1.19 -4.76
N GLY A 287 9.84 -0.28 -5.69
CA GLY A 287 9.76 -0.57 -7.12
C GLY A 287 11.13 -0.89 -7.73
N GLY A 288 11.17 -1.23 -9.03
CA GLY A 288 12.40 -1.41 -9.79
C GLY A 288 13.23 -0.14 -9.90
N PRO A 289 14.48 -0.23 -10.42
CA PRO A 289 15.32 0.95 -10.65
C PRO A 289 14.68 1.99 -11.57
N TRP A 290 13.75 1.56 -12.39
CA TRP A 290 12.97 2.35 -13.34
C TRP A 290 11.49 2.29 -12.98
N ALA A 291 10.89 3.44 -12.68
CA ALA A 291 9.46 3.54 -12.38
C ALA A 291 8.66 3.56 -13.69
N HIS A 292 7.78 2.58 -13.91
CA HIS A 292 7.04 2.44 -15.18
C HIS A 292 6.07 3.60 -15.43
N THR A 293 5.54 4.23 -14.38
CA THR A 293 4.56 5.32 -14.50
C THR A 293 5.17 6.65 -14.91
N THR A 294 6.42 6.93 -14.54
CA THR A 294 7.07 8.23 -14.73
C THR A 294 8.33 8.17 -15.58
N ALA A 295 8.80 6.96 -15.89
CA ALA A 295 10.09 6.75 -16.58
C ALA A 295 11.30 7.31 -15.80
N ARG A 296 11.19 7.48 -14.48
CA ARG A 296 12.27 7.97 -13.62
C ARG A 296 13.12 6.82 -13.11
N SER A 297 14.45 7.01 -13.10
CA SER A 297 15.39 6.10 -12.44
C SER A 297 15.81 6.65 -11.09
N SER A 298 15.77 5.83 -10.06
CA SER A 298 16.15 6.22 -8.70
C SER A 298 17.01 5.18 -8.02
N THR A 299 17.86 5.62 -7.09
CA THR A 299 18.74 4.74 -6.31
C THR A 299 17.95 3.88 -5.34
N LEU A 300 18.46 2.68 -5.02
CA LEU A 300 17.81 1.81 -4.03
C LEU A 300 17.68 2.44 -2.64
N PRO A 301 18.69 3.17 -2.09
CA PRO A 301 18.52 3.88 -0.82
C PRO A 301 17.36 4.89 -0.83
N PHE A 302 17.10 5.58 -1.93
CA PHE A 302 15.98 6.52 -2.02
C PHE A 302 14.64 5.77 -2.15
N ARG A 303 14.55 4.74 -3.00
CA ARG A 303 13.37 3.88 -3.13
C ARG A 303 13.03 3.21 -1.79
N GLY A 304 14.04 2.58 -1.17
CA GLY A 304 13.91 1.93 0.13
C GLY A 304 13.56 2.90 1.25
N GLY A 305 14.25 4.04 1.35
CA GLY A 305 14.00 5.06 2.37
C GLY A 305 12.61 5.69 2.27
N THR A 306 12.09 5.84 1.05
CA THR A 306 10.72 6.33 0.82
C THR A 306 9.67 5.30 1.25
N ALA A 307 9.85 4.02 0.90
CA ALA A 307 8.91 2.96 1.25
C ALA A 307 8.96 2.55 2.73
N PHE A 308 10.03 2.92 3.44
CA PHE A 308 10.42 2.38 4.75
C PHE A 308 9.37 2.55 5.84
N PHE A 309 8.58 3.62 5.80
CA PHE A 309 7.65 3.99 6.88
C PHE A 309 6.29 3.31 6.80
N GLY A 310 5.90 2.82 5.62
CA GLY A 310 4.62 2.16 5.41
C GLY A 310 4.66 0.66 5.68
N HIS A 311 3.58 -0.04 5.31
CA HIS A 311 3.58 -1.48 5.20
C HIS A 311 4.44 -1.87 3.98
N LEU A 312 5.70 -2.17 4.27
CA LEU A 312 6.74 -2.37 3.25
C LEU A 312 6.38 -3.52 2.31
N GLY A 313 6.58 -3.29 1.03
CA GLY A 313 6.52 -4.32 0.01
C GLY A 313 7.58 -4.10 -1.07
N VAL A 314 7.58 -5.01 -2.02
CA VAL A 314 8.43 -5.01 -3.20
C VAL A 314 7.56 -5.19 -4.43
N GLU A 315 7.80 -4.38 -5.45
CA GLU A 315 7.13 -4.47 -6.74
C GLU A 315 8.17 -4.37 -7.86
N TRP A 316 9.01 -5.39 -7.92
CA TRP A 316 10.17 -5.44 -8.77
C TRP A 316 10.49 -6.89 -9.13
N ASN A 317 10.93 -7.15 -10.36
CA ASN A 317 11.45 -8.46 -10.74
C ASN A 317 12.83 -8.69 -10.11
N VAL A 318 12.84 -9.09 -8.85
CA VAL A 318 14.07 -9.33 -8.09
C VAL A 318 14.85 -10.57 -8.57
N ALA A 319 14.24 -11.43 -9.39
CA ALA A 319 14.96 -12.54 -10.01
C ALA A 319 15.97 -12.05 -11.06
N ASP A 320 15.66 -10.97 -11.75
CA ASP A 320 16.55 -10.35 -12.76
C ASP A 320 17.51 -9.33 -12.14
N ALA A 321 17.37 -9.01 -10.85
CA ALA A 321 18.26 -8.07 -10.17
C ALA A 321 19.67 -8.66 -10.00
N SER A 322 20.68 -7.80 -10.01
CA SER A 322 22.06 -8.21 -9.73
C SER A 322 22.21 -8.74 -8.30
N PRO A 323 23.23 -9.55 -8.01
CA PRO A 323 23.53 -10.00 -6.65
C PRO A 323 23.66 -8.84 -5.65
N ASP A 324 24.28 -7.74 -6.06
CA ASP A 324 24.46 -6.55 -5.22
C ASP A 324 23.11 -5.86 -4.91
N GLU A 325 22.23 -5.71 -5.89
CA GLU A 325 20.90 -5.13 -5.69
C GLU A 325 20.04 -6.01 -4.77
N ARG A 326 20.11 -7.35 -4.93
CA ARG A 326 19.42 -8.27 -4.01
C ARG A 326 19.96 -8.16 -2.58
N ALA A 327 21.28 -8.07 -2.41
CA ALA A 327 21.90 -7.88 -1.10
C ALA A 327 21.49 -6.53 -0.46
N GLN A 328 21.44 -5.47 -1.25
CA GLN A 328 20.99 -4.14 -0.80
C GLN A 328 19.51 -4.17 -0.40
N LEU A 329 18.64 -4.75 -1.22
CA LEU A 329 17.20 -4.89 -0.91
C LEU A 329 17.00 -5.69 0.38
N ARG A 330 17.73 -6.79 0.55
CA ARG A 330 17.71 -7.57 1.78
C ARG A 330 18.05 -6.72 3.00
N GLY A 331 19.10 -5.91 2.93
CA GLY A 331 19.48 -5.04 4.05
C GLY A 331 18.42 -3.96 4.35
N VAL A 332 17.68 -3.46 3.34
CA VAL A 332 16.53 -2.56 3.55
C VAL A 332 15.42 -3.31 4.28
N ILE A 333 15.07 -4.53 3.86
CA ILE A 333 14.03 -5.35 4.47
C ILE A 333 14.40 -5.71 5.93
N GLU A 334 15.63 -6.14 6.19
CA GLU A 334 16.11 -6.47 7.55
C GLU A 334 16.07 -5.23 8.48
N ALA A 335 16.45 -4.06 7.97
CA ALA A 335 16.36 -2.82 8.74
C ALA A 335 14.91 -2.45 9.05
N HIS A 336 13.99 -2.60 8.07
CA HIS A 336 12.56 -2.36 8.27
C HIS A 336 11.97 -3.34 9.30
N GLN A 337 12.23 -4.64 9.16
CA GLN A 337 11.72 -5.66 10.09
C GLN A 337 12.13 -5.36 11.54
N ARG A 338 13.36 -4.91 11.76
CA ARG A 338 13.86 -4.51 13.08
C ARG A 338 13.12 -3.29 13.64
N LEU A 339 12.80 -2.28 12.80
CA LEU A 339 12.16 -1.04 13.21
C LEU A 339 10.62 -1.04 13.02
N ARG A 340 10.07 -2.07 12.40
CA ARG A 340 8.63 -2.23 12.15
C ARG A 340 7.77 -2.04 13.41
N PRO A 341 8.14 -2.52 14.61
CA PRO A 341 7.35 -2.24 15.81
C PRO A 341 7.22 -0.75 16.11
N LEU A 342 8.30 0.02 16.00
CA LEU A 342 8.27 1.49 16.13
C LEU A 342 7.38 2.12 15.05
N LEU A 343 7.63 1.78 13.78
CA LEU A 343 6.98 2.41 12.63
C LEU A 343 5.47 2.21 12.62
N HIS A 344 4.99 1.05 13.08
CA HIS A 344 3.58 0.64 12.99
C HIS A 344 2.78 0.87 14.27
N THR A 345 3.40 1.36 15.35
CA THR A 345 2.69 1.65 16.62
C THR A 345 2.92 3.06 17.13
N GLY A 346 3.95 3.73 16.64
CA GLY A 346 4.31 5.07 17.04
C GLY A 346 3.37 6.15 16.51
N ARG A 347 3.63 7.39 16.93
CA ARG A 347 2.95 8.59 16.43
C ARG A 347 3.67 9.12 15.21
N VAL A 348 2.93 9.39 14.16
CA VAL A 348 3.45 10.04 12.95
C VAL A 348 3.62 11.54 13.22
N VAL A 349 4.81 12.06 12.89
CA VAL A 349 5.14 13.48 13.04
C VAL A 349 5.59 14.01 11.68
N ARG A 350 4.94 15.05 11.20
CA ARG A 350 5.35 15.81 10.00
C ARG A 350 5.92 17.13 10.43
N VAL A 351 7.00 17.53 9.79
CA VAL A 351 7.70 18.79 10.08
C VAL A 351 7.51 19.74 8.91
N ASP A 352 7.03 20.93 9.18
CA ASP A 352 7.01 22.02 8.20
C ASP A 352 8.43 22.62 8.15
N HIS A 353 9.23 22.07 7.22
CA HIS A 353 10.60 22.52 7.01
C HIS A 353 10.60 23.86 6.25
N PRO A 354 11.40 24.86 6.66
CA PRO A 354 11.41 26.16 5.98
C PRO A 354 11.83 26.09 4.50
N ASP A 355 12.71 25.15 4.16
CA ASP A 355 13.03 24.84 2.76
C ASP A 355 12.00 23.83 2.22
N THR A 356 11.11 24.32 1.36
CA THR A 356 10.04 23.53 0.74
C THR A 356 10.56 22.53 -0.30
N SER A 357 11.83 22.57 -0.66
CA SER A 357 12.48 21.59 -1.53
C SER A 357 12.73 20.25 -0.82
N ALA A 358 12.49 20.16 0.50
CA ALA A 358 12.66 18.96 1.29
C ALA A 358 11.39 18.60 2.09
N TYR A 359 11.14 17.30 2.23
CA TYR A 359 10.12 16.79 3.15
C TYR A 359 10.77 16.16 4.38
N VAL A 360 10.18 16.46 5.54
CA VAL A 360 10.59 15.89 6.81
C VAL A 360 9.38 15.28 7.51
N HIS A 361 9.51 14.03 7.87
CA HIS A 361 8.53 13.32 8.69
C HIS A 361 9.22 12.26 9.55
N GLY A 362 8.53 11.73 10.51
CA GLY A 362 9.04 10.66 11.34
C GLY A 362 7.95 9.92 12.09
N VAL A 363 8.37 8.90 12.81
CA VAL A 363 7.54 8.17 13.75
C VAL A 363 8.25 8.18 15.10
N VAL A 364 7.55 8.56 16.15
CA VAL A 364 8.03 8.62 17.52
C VAL A 364 7.29 7.58 18.36
N ALA A 365 8.03 6.76 19.09
CA ALA A 365 7.44 5.79 20.01
C ALA A 365 6.52 6.49 21.04
N ARG A 366 5.46 5.79 21.49
CA ARG A 366 4.50 6.38 22.44
C ARG A 366 5.10 6.76 23.78
N ASP A 367 6.10 6.02 24.23
CA ASP A 367 6.90 6.31 25.44
C ASP A 367 8.01 7.33 25.20
N GLN A 368 8.13 7.82 23.96
CA GLN A 368 9.17 8.74 23.51
C GLN A 368 10.60 8.20 23.70
N GLY A 369 10.75 6.87 23.82
CA GLY A 369 12.05 6.22 24.00
C GLY A 369 12.85 6.07 22.70
N GLU A 370 12.16 6.01 21.58
CA GLU A 370 12.76 5.79 20.26
C GLU A 370 12.00 6.57 19.18
N ALA A 371 12.72 7.02 18.14
CA ALA A 371 12.12 7.66 16.99
C ALA A 371 12.94 7.41 15.72
N LEU A 372 12.26 7.41 14.58
CA LEU A 372 12.90 7.43 13.25
C LEU A 372 12.33 8.58 12.45
N PHE A 373 13.21 9.43 11.90
CA PHE A 373 12.84 10.52 11.01
C PHE A 373 13.46 10.33 9.63
N SER A 374 12.79 10.85 8.61
CA SER A 374 13.30 10.97 7.25
C SER A 374 13.42 12.43 6.87
N TYR A 375 14.58 12.83 6.35
CA TYR A 375 14.80 14.06 5.60
C TYR A 375 15.01 13.68 4.14
N ALA A 376 14.07 14.03 3.28
CA ALA A 376 14.12 13.72 1.84
C ALA A 376 14.20 14.99 1.02
N GLN A 377 15.25 15.14 0.21
CA GLN A 377 15.43 16.24 -0.72
C GLN A 377 14.66 15.92 -2.02
N LEU A 378 13.65 16.73 -2.34
CA LEU A 378 12.78 16.50 -3.49
C LEU A 378 13.28 17.22 -4.74
N THR A 379 13.70 18.48 -4.58
CA THR A 379 14.24 19.32 -5.62
C THR A 379 15.51 20.02 -5.15
N SER A 380 16.16 20.79 -6.00
CA SER A 380 17.34 21.56 -5.60
C SER A 380 16.99 22.58 -4.52
N THR A 381 17.78 22.60 -3.45
CA THR A 381 17.64 23.60 -2.39
C THR A 381 18.04 25.01 -2.86
N ALA A 382 17.36 26.01 -2.33
CA ALA A 382 17.71 27.42 -2.59
C ALA A 382 18.93 27.91 -1.77
N THR A 383 19.38 27.13 -0.77
CA THR A 383 20.47 27.49 0.12
C THR A 383 21.67 26.60 -0.07
N THR A 384 22.87 27.17 0.07
CA THR A 384 24.13 26.42 -0.06
C THR A 384 24.34 25.46 1.13
N ILE A 385 23.85 25.82 2.31
CA ILE A 385 23.91 25.01 3.53
C ILE A 385 22.48 24.67 3.93
N PRO A 386 22.14 23.36 4.06
CA PRO A 386 20.81 22.95 4.53
C PRO A 386 20.51 23.53 5.92
N LEU A 387 19.26 23.91 6.12
CA LEU A 387 18.79 24.32 7.44
C LEU A 387 18.73 23.10 8.40
N PRO A 388 18.92 23.31 9.71
CA PRO A 388 18.77 22.23 10.69
C PRO A 388 17.37 21.61 10.62
N VAL A 389 17.31 20.30 10.77
CA VAL A 389 16.04 19.53 10.78
C VAL A 389 15.60 19.33 12.23
N ARG A 390 14.44 19.88 12.58
CA ARG A 390 13.81 19.68 13.87
C ARG A 390 13.25 18.25 13.98
N LEU A 391 13.38 17.68 15.19
CA LEU A 391 12.91 16.34 15.52
C LEU A 391 11.87 16.42 16.65
N PRO A 392 10.64 16.88 16.37
CA PRO A 392 9.62 17.09 17.40
C PRO A 392 9.04 15.78 17.92
N GLY A 393 8.32 15.85 19.06
CA GLY A 393 7.64 14.71 19.67
C GLY A 393 8.45 13.95 20.71
N LEU A 394 9.73 14.28 20.87
CA LEU A 394 10.61 13.74 21.91
C LEU A 394 10.30 14.37 23.27
N ALA A 395 10.62 13.67 24.37
CA ALA A 395 10.50 14.22 25.73
C ALA A 395 11.56 15.31 25.95
N PRO A 396 11.17 16.57 26.28
CA PRO A 396 12.10 17.71 26.31
C PRO A 396 13.32 17.50 27.19
N GLU A 397 13.12 16.94 28.40
CA GLU A 397 14.15 16.77 29.41
C GLU A 397 14.98 15.49 29.25
N ARG A 398 14.55 14.56 28.40
CA ARG A 398 15.26 13.30 28.17
C ARG A 398 16.45 13.54 27.25
N ARG A 399 17.55 12.85 27.47
CA ARG A 399 18.71 12.85 26.59
C ARG A 399 18.57 11.71 25.57
N TYR A 400 19.02 11.98 24.36
CA TYR A 400 18.94 11.05 23.24
C TYR A 400 20.28 10.94 22.52
N ARG A 401 20.55 9.71 22.03
CA ARG A 401 21.55 9.43 21.00
C ARG A 401 20.89 9.55 19.65
N VAL A 402 21.48 10.32 18.75
CA VAL A 402 21.05 10.52 17.36
C VAL A 402 22.09 9.93 16.44
N GLU A 403 21.67 9.05 15.55
CA GLU A 403 22.53 8.36 14.61
C GLU A 403 21.87 8.30 13.22
N ARG A 404 22.68 8.23 12.18
CA ARG A 404 22.17 8.00 10.83
C ARG A 404 21.89 6.52 10.63
N LEU A 405 20.69 6.16 10.24
CA LEU A 405 20.38 4.82 9.73
C LEU A 405 20.80 4.76 8.26
N VAL A 406 21.90 4.09 7.98
CA VAL A 406 22.41 3.92 6.62
C VAL A 406 21.75 2.72 5.99
N LEU A 407 20.96 2.95 4.93
CA LEU A 407 20.47 1.87 4.08
C LEU A 407 21.55 1.46 3.08
N PRO A 408 21.65 0.14 2.75
CA PRO A 408 22.61 -0.34 1.79
C PRO A 408 22.41 0.25 0.39
N GLY A 409 23.50 0.49 -0.32
CA GLY A 409 23.53 1.01 -1.67
C GLY A 409 24.30 2.31 -1.81
N ALA A 410 24.72 2.61 -3.02
CA ALA A 410 25.43 3.85 -3.30
C ALA A 410 24.48 5.03 -3.23
N GLN A 411 24.70 5.94 -2.27
CA GLN A 411 24.21 7.29 -2.37
C GLN A 411 25.32 8.15 -2.99
N TRP A 412 24.91 9.09 -3.83
CA TRP A 412 25.86 10.02 -4.42
C TRP A 412 26.49 10.87 -3.30
N ASP A 413 27.80 10.73 -3.12
CA ASP A 413 28.60 11.60 -2.25
C ASP A 413 29.69 12.26 -3.09
N PRO A 414 29.53 13.54 -3.44
CA PRO A 414 30.49 14.28 -4.26
C PRO A 414 31.74 14.71 -3.47
N GLY A 415 32.08 14.02 -2.39
CA GLY A 415 33.13 14.46 -1.48
C GLY A 415 32.75 15.71 -0.66
N ARG A 416 31.45 15.97 -0.52
CA ARG A 416 30.92 17.10 0.25
C ARG A 416 31.07 16.82 1.72
N ARG A 417 31.49 17.83 2.46
CA ARG A 417 31.57 17.75 3.93
C ARG A 417 30.18 17.56 4.49
N HIS A 418 29.96 16.44 5.21
CA HIS A 418 28.76 16.19 5.99
C HIS A 418 29.03 16.48 7.48
N PRO A 419 28.00 16.68 8.29
CA PRO A 419 28.16 16.90 9.74
C PRO A 419 28.82 15.70 10.41
N ARG A 420 29.68 15.94 11.40
CA ARG A 420 30.38 14.87 12.13
C ARG A 420 29.47 13.82 12.74
N TRP A 421 28.25 14.22 13.11
CA TRP A 421 27.30 13.28 13.70
C TRP A 421 26.83 12.18 12.73
N TYR A 422 27.05 12.32 11.43
CA TYR A 422 26.76 11.27 10.47
C TYR A 422 27.60 10.01 10.72
N ASP A 423 28.84 10.22 11.21
CA ASP A 423 29.80 9.14 11.47
C ASP A 423 29.90 8.82 12.97
N GLU A 424 29.87 9.86 13.82
CA GLU A 424 30.12 9.74 15.26
C GLU A 424 28.82 9.66 16.07
N GLY A 425 27.67 10.03 15.49
CA GLY A 425 26.43 10.31 16.18
C GLY A 425 26.55 11.60 17.04
N LEU A 426 25.44 11.98 17.66
CA LEU A 426 25.44 13.08 18.65
C LEU A 426 24.49 12.75 19.81
N GLU A 427 24.72 13.42 20.94
CA GLU A 427 23.86 13.36 22.11
C GLU A 427 23.28 14.73 22.42
N ALA A 428 21.95 14.80 22.57
CA ALA A 428 21.28 16.05 22.86
C ALA A 428 19.99 15.83 23.67
N SER A 429 19.49 16.90 24.31
CA SER A 429 18.18 16.87 24.97
C SER A 429 17.05 16.88 23.91
N GLY A 430 15.89 16.34 24.26
CA GLY A 430 14.72 16.39 23.40
C GLY A 430 14.28 17.82 23.06
N SER A 431 14.44 18.79 24.01
CA SER A 431 14.18 20.19 23.72
C SER A 431 15.09 20.74 22.64
N LEU A 432 16.40 20.49 22.71
CA LEU A 432 17.34 20.93 21.67
C LEU A 432 17.02 20.32 20.31
N LEU A 433 16.71 19.03 20.28
CA LEU A 433 16.34 18.31 19.05
C LEU A 433 15.02 18.82 18.44
N GLY A 434 14.04 19.14 19.28
CA GLY A 434 12.73 19.61 18.84
C GLY A 434 12.69 21.08 18.42
N GLU A 435 13.47 21.94 19.07
CA GLU A 435 13.44 23.39 18.85
C GLU A 435 14.49 23.88 17.85
N VAL A 436 15.72 23.36 17.97
CA VAL A 436 16.84 23.71 17.10
C VAL A 436 17.05 22.71 16.00
N GLY A 437 17.01 21.41 16.34
CA GLY A 437 17.19 20.32 15.40
C GLY A 437 18.65 19.90 15.22
N VAL A 438 18.89 19.11 14.16
CA VAL A 438 20.21 18.59 13.79
C VAL A 438 20.66 19.15 12.45
N PRO A 439 21.93 19.53 12.29
CA PRO A 439 22.45 19.99 11.01
C PRO A 439 22.46 18.81 10.00
N MET A 440 22.04 19.05 8.77
CA MET A 440 22.03 18.05 7.72
C MET A 440 23.22 18.23 6.77
N GLY A 441 23.64 17.14 6.14
CA GLY A 441 24.56 17.18 5.01
C GLY A 441 23.89 17.78 3.77
N ILE A 442 24.69 18.17 2.78
CA ILE A 442 24.16 18.65 1.51
C ILE A 442 23.59 17.45 0.73
N HIS A 443 22.32 17.56 0.35
CA HIS A 443 21.64 16.58 -0.48
C HIS A 443 21.44 17.12 -1.90
N VAL A 444 21.49 16.24 -2.86
CA VAL A 444 20.94 16.47 -4.21
C VAL A 444 19.49 15.98 -4.25
N PRO A 445 18.69 16.38 -5.25
CA PRO A 445 17.36 15.81 -5.44
C PRO A 445 17.38 14.27 -5.44
N GLU A 446 16.32 13.66 -4.92
CA GLU A 446 16.18 12.21 -4.78
C GLU A 446 17.21 11.56 -3.83
N MET A 447 17.57 12.27 -2.78
CA MET A 447 18.32 11.72 -1.66
C MET A 447 17.49 11.80 -0.37
N ALA A 448 17.62 10.78 0.46
CA ALA A 448 17.03 10.77 1.79
C ALA A 448 18.06 10.34 2.85
N THR A 449 17.99 10.98 4.03
CA THR A 449 18.70 10.53 5.22
C THR A 449 17.70 10.12 6.27
N LEU A 450 17.83 8.88 6.76
CA LEU A 450 17.09 8.39 7.91
C LEU A 450 17.86 8.68 9.19
N VAL A 451 17.18 9.32 10.15
CA VAL A 451 17.73 9.74 11.44
C VAL A 451 17.09 8.91 12.53
N HIS A 452 17.87 8.03 13.15
CA HIS A 452 17.44 7.18 14.24
C HIS A 452 17.79 7.83 15.57
N VAL A 453 16.82 7.92 16.48
CA VAL A 453 16.91 8.59 17.77
C VAL A 453 16.55 7.62 18.87
N ARG A 454 17.41 7.44 19.86
CA ARG A 454 17.19 6.54 20.99
C ARG A 454 17.46 7.25 22.30
N ALA A 455 16.58 7.09 23.29
CA ALA A 455 16.79 7.62 24.62
C ALA A 455 18.03 6.98 25.27
N LEU A 456 18.80 7.80 25.91
CA LEU A 456 19.85 7.37 26.84
C LEU A 456 19.19 7.06 28.17
N GLY A 457 19.58 5.97 28.80
CA GLY A 457 19.02 5.47 30.04
C GLY A 457 19.09 6.47 31.21
#